data_b64330c61b7507e81d740e800defa4da
#
_entry.id   b64330c61b7507e81d740e800defa4da
#
_cell.length_a   1.000
_cell.length_b   1.000
_cell.length_c   1.000
_cell.angle_alpha   90.00
_cell.angle_beta   90.00
_cell.angle_gamma   90.00
#
_symmetry.space_group_name_H-M   'P 1'
#
loop_
_entity.id
_entity.type
_entity.pdbx_description
1 polymer ?
#
loop_
_entity_poly.entity_id
_entity_poly.type
_entity_poly.pdbx_seq_one_letter_code
_entity_poly.pdbx_strand_id
1 'polypeptide(L)'
;MPDQSPAGTPPRSETRYHLGYRVLRLFADIRHGEAPKALLLALNVFLLLLAYYILKPLRESLLLVDQKAPQVKSYLSGAQAILFVFVIKAFSRLASKVPRHVLITWTTSFFISNLVIFYFLNLGGMAVKPMGIMFFIWVGIFNYFVIAQFWGFANDLYSDEVGKRTFPLVALGATLGGLVATLPIMRQLRDILGKSWEYKLMLIAGVILFLCILLAWFIHRREVRKTREDRDKGLAGAEEKARIQEQPLKAGGGFRLIFKSRYLLLIAVMIGLYNFVNATGEFIITKVTVDRSIASQAPKPAAALSGGQSADALPAASPALASKTESKSIHNAFMDYQFLTNLIALFIQLFLVSRVFKWVGVGGALLFLPLIALGGYALISFGAVFLLVRWVKALENGTDYSLQNTTKAALFLVTKREEKYKAKAAIDTFFVRGGDTLSALAVLVGTQLLGLKIERFALLNVLVVIVLLVICLRIIKSYKTRKAAADAAAV
;
A
#
# COMPACT_ATOMS: atom_id res chain seq x y z
N MET A 1 54.20 25.74 42.43
CA MET A 1 52.83 25.47 41.96
C MET A 1 52.90 25.04 40.49
N PRO A 2 52.69 23.78 40.13
CA PRO A 2 52.71 23.38 38.74
C PRO A 2 51.32 23.55 38.13
N ASP A 3 51.34 24.05 36.92
CA ASP A 3 50.28 24.34 35.97
C ASP A 3 49.48 23.07 35.63
N GLN A 4 48.17 23.07 35.89
CA GLN A 4 47.24 22.03 35.47
C GLN A 4 46.53 22.50 34.20
N SER A 5 47.08 22.14 33.03
CA SER A 5 46.41 22.24 31.76
C SER A 5 45.26 21.21 31.72
N PRO A 6 44.04 21.55 31.26
CA PRO A 6 42.92 20.61 31.17
C PRO A 6 43.19 19.56 30.11
N ALA A 7 42.95 18.30 30.49
CA ALA A 7 43.06 17.11 29.64
C ALA A 7 42.28 17.26 28.32
N GLY A 8 43.01 17.11 27.22
CA GLY A 8 42.47 17.16 25.87
C GLY A 8 41.41 16.11 25.66
N THR A 9 40.28 16.54 25.11
CA THR A 9 39.25 15.68 24.52
C THR A 9 39.89 14.68 23.55
N PRO A 10 39.58 13.38 23.67
CA PRO A 10 40.16 12.40 22.75
C PRO A 10 39.69 12.70 21.32
N PRO A 11 40.57 12.55 20.31
CA PRO A 11 40.22 12.82 18.92
C PRO A 11 39.08 11.88 18.50
N ARG A 12 37.99 12.44 17.99
CA ARG A 12 36.95 11.68 17.27
C ARG A 12 37.67 10.94 16.16
N SER A 13 37.86 9.62 16.32
CA SER A 13 38.35 8.75 15.27
C SER A 13 37.39 8.90 14.05
N GLU A 14 37.87 9.61 13.03
CA GLU A 14 37.26 9.61 11.70
C GLU A 14 37.40 8.20 11.13
N THR A 15 36.45 7.33 11.51
CA THR A 15 36.31 6.03 10.89
C THR A 15 36.01 6.28 9.42
N ARG A 16 36.91 5.95 8.51
CA ARG A 16 36.70 5.95 7.05
C ARG A 16 35.49 5.07 6.76
N TYR A 17 34.34 5.69 6.57
CA TYR A 17 33.13 5.00 6.19
C TYR A 17 33.31 4.39 4.80
N HIS A 18 33.17 3.07 4.66
CA HIS A 18 33.09 2.41 3.36
C HIS A 18 32.03 3.10 2.50
N LEU A 19 32.26 3.20 1.18
CA LEU A 19 31.36 3.89 0.22
C LEU A 19 29.88 3.52 0.42
N GLY A 20 29.60 2.24 0.69
CA GLY A 20 28.24 1.75 0.99
C GLY A 20 27.58 2.41 2.19
N TYR A 21 28.34 2.75 3.24
CA TYR A 21 27.80 3.42 4.42
C TYR A 21 27.45 4.89 4.15
N ARG A 22 28.23 5.57 3.29
CA ARG A 22 27.93 6.94 2.83
C ARG A 22 26.64 6.98 2.03
N VAL A 23 26.41 5.99 1.15
CA VAL A 23 25.16 5.88 0.37
C VAL A 23 23.96 5.63 1.28
N LEU A 24 24.06 4.74 2.27
CA LEU A 24 22.96 4.48 3.21
C LEU A 24 22.58 5.72 4.04
N ARG A 25 23.55 6.56 4.41
CA ARG A 25 23.32 7.80 5.16
C ARG A 25 22.59 8.89 4.35
N LEU A 26 22.52 8.77 3.04
CA LEU A 26 21.68 9.65 2.22
C LEU A 26 20.18 9.40 2.46
N PHE A 27 19.82 8.18 2.87
CA PHE A 27 18.41 7.76 3.03
C PHE A 27 17.97 7.65 4.49
N ALA A 28 18.90 7.42 5.42
CA ALA A 28 18.60 7.24 6.84
C ALA A 28 19.81 7.58 7.71
N ASP A 29 19.58 8.15 8.91
CA ASP A 29 20.64 8.42 9.89
C ASP A 29 21.01 7.14 10.65
N ILE A 30 21.82 6.29 10.01
CA ILE A 30 22.21 4.96 10.50
C ILE A 30 23.52 5.06 11.29
N ARG A 31 23.52 4.54 12.53
CA ARG A 31 24.73 4.41 13.35
C ARG A 31 25.46 3.09 13.08
N HIS A 32 26.74 3.02 13.47
CA HIS A 32 27.55 1.80 13.36
C HIS A 32 26.83 0.61 14.03
N GLY A 33 26.73 -0.53 13.31
CA GLY A 33 26.07 -1.76 13.78
C GLY A 33 24.55 -1.86 13.53
N GLU A 34 23.86 -0.76 13.18
CA GLU A 34 22.42 -0.78 12.86
C GLU A 34 22.12 -1.20 11.40
N ALA A 35 23.07 -0.94 10.50
CA ALA A 35 22.90 -1.15 9.06
C ALA A 35 22.51 -2.61 8.65
N PRO A 36 23.14 -3.66 9.16
CA PRO A 36 22.81 -5.03 8.72
C PRO A 36 21.36 -5.42 9.05
N LYS A 37 20.85 -5.00 10.22
CA LYS A 37 19.48 -5.26 10.64
C LYS A 37 18.49 -4.47 9.79
N ALA A 38 18.77 -3.19 9.53
CA ALA A 38 17.93 -2.33 8.71
C ALA A 38 17.87 -2.83 7.25
N LEU A 39 18.99 -3.28 6.69
CA LEU A 39 19.06 -3.85 5.35
C LEU A 39 18.30 -5.19 5.22
N LEU A 40 18.40 -6.06 6.23
CA LEU A 40 17.64 -7.32 6.24
C LEU A 40 16.12 -7.06 6.31
N LEU A 41 15.68 -6.08 7.10
CA LEU A 41 14.27 -5.67 7.13
C LEU A 41 13.84 -4.99 5.82
N ALA A 42 14.69 -4.13 5.24
CA ALA A 42 14.43 -3.54 3.94
C ALA A 42 14.32 -4.60 2.84
N LEU A 43 15.18 -5.64 2.86
CA LEU A 43 15.09 -6.77 1.94
C LEU A 43 13.82 -7.60 2.18
N ASN A 44 13.43 -7.82 3.44
CA ASN A 44 12.20 -8.58 3.74
C ASN A 44 10.96 -7.87 3.19
N VAL A 45 10.81 -6.55 3.44
CA VAL A 45 9.67 -5.80 2.92
C VAL A 45 9.75 -5.60 1.40
N PHE A 46 10.95 -5.50 0.83
CA PHE A 46 11.16 -5.51 -0.61
C PHE A 46 10.56 -6.77 -1.25
N LEU A 47 10.94 -7.96 -0.76
CA LEU A 47 10.41 -9.24 -1.25
C LEU A 47 8.89 -9.34 -1.06
N LEU A 48 8.39 -8.87 0.07
CA LEU A 48 6.97 -8.89 0.40
C LEU A 48 6.16 -8.02 -0.56
N LEU A 49 6.60 -6.80 -0.82
CA LEU A 49 5.96 -5.90 -1.78
C LEU A 49 6.19 -6.34 -3.23
N LEU A 50 7.33 -6.97 -3.54
CA LEU A 50 7.56 -7.62 -4.82
C LEU A 50 6.47 -8.68 -5.10
N ALA A 51 6.24 -9.61 -4.17
CA ALA A 51 5.18 -10.60 -4.29
C ALA A 51 3.79 -9.95 -4.43
N TYR A 52 3.46 -8.97 -3.58
CA TYR A 52 2.18 -8.28 -3.63
C TYR A 52 1.93 -7.57 -4.98
N TYR A 53 2.92 -6.85 -5.49
CA TYR A 53 2.78 -6.11 -6.76
C TYR A 53 2.84 -7.00 -8.01
N ILE A 54 3.31 -8.25 -7.90
CA ILE A 54 3.09 -9.29 -8.91
C ILE A 54 1.62 -9.73 -8.89
N LEU A 55 1.04 -9.97 -7.71
CA LEU A 55 -0.33 -10.47 -7.54
C LEU A 55 -1.40 -9.40 -7.84
N LYS A 56 -1.11 -8.11 -7.64
CA LYS A 56 -2.08 -7.03 -7.79
C LYS A 56 -2.58 -6.84 -9.23
N PRO A 57 -1.73 -6.71 -10.28
CA PRO A 57 -2.20 -6.67 -11.66
C PRO A 57 -2.83 -7.99 -12.11
N LEU A 58 -2.35 -9.11 -11.60
CA LEU A 58 -2.91 -10.44 -11.85
C LEU A 58 -4.35 -10.56 -11.35
N ARG A 59 -4.64 -9.99 -10.18
CA ARG A 59 -5.99 -9.90 -9.64
C ARG A 59 -6.94 -9.18 -10.61
N GLU A 60 -6.48 -8.09 -11.20
CA GLU A 60 -7.29 -7.32 -12.15
C GLU A 60 -7.57 -8.13 -13.43
N SER A 61 -6.58 -8.84 -13.97
CA SER A 61 -6.74 -9.64 -15.18
C SER A 61 -7.68 -10.84 -15.01
N LEU A 62 -7.76 -11.41 -13.80
CA LEU A 62 -8.67 -12.52 -13.50
C LEU A 62 -10.11 -12.06 -13.20
N LEU A 63 -10.27 -10.87 -12.63
CA LEU A 63 -11.58 -10.34 -12.25
C LEU A 63 -12.26 -9.62 -13.42
N LEU A 64 -11.50 -8.84 -14.22
CA LEU A 64 -12.05 -7.89 -15.19
C LEU A 64 -12.26 -8.56 -16.56
N VAL A 65 -13.06 -9.61 -16.58
CA VAL A 65 -13.32 -10.46 -17.77
C VAL A 65 -14.58 -10.07 -18.54
N ASP A 66 -15.35 -9.05 -18.11
CA ASP A 66 -16.54 -8.56 -18.79
C ASP A 66 -16.80 -7.06 -18.52
N GLN A 67 -17.74 -6.45 -19.30
CA GLN A 67 -18.08 -5.02 -19.20
C GLN A 67 -18.63 -4.59 -17.84
N LYS A 68 -19.25 -5.51 -17.09
CA LYS A 68 -19.82 -5.24 -15.75
C LYS A 68 -18.79 -5.47 -14.64
N ALA A 69 -17.63 -6.02 -14.95
CA ALA A 69 -16.61 -6.34 -13.96
C ALA A 69 -16.11 -5.13 -13.14
N PRO A 70 -15.99 -3.89 -13.67
CA PRO A 70 -15.65 -2.72 -12.87
C PRO A 70 -16.64 -2.44 -11.74
N GLN A 71 -17.95 -2.61 -11.98
CA GLN A 71 -19.00 -2.49 -10.96
C GLN A 71 -18.86 -3.61 -9.92
N VAL A 72 -18.71 -4.86 -10.39
CA VAL A 72 -18.50 -6.03 -9.53
C VAL A 72 -17.28 -5.83 -8.63
N LYS A 73 -16.18 -5.31 -9.16
CA LYS A 73 -14.97 -4.96 -8.36
C LYS A 73 -15.31 -3.99 -7.23
N SER A 74 -16.10 -2.94 -7.52
CA SER A 74 -16.50 -1.96 -6.50
C SER A 74 -17.38 -2.60 -5.41
N TYR A 75 -18.34 -3.44 -5.80
CA TYR A 75 -19.19 -4.16 -4.85
C TYR A 75 -18.40 -5.13 -3.98
N LEU A 76 -17.45 -5.86 -4.57
CA LEU A 76 -16.55 -6.75 -3.84
C LEU A 76 -15.66 -5.98 -2.86
N SER A 77 -15.21 -4.77 -3.21
CA SER A 77 -14.44 -3.91 -2.30
C SER A 77 -15.29 -3.50 -1.10
N GLY A 78 -16.55 -3.15 -1.30
CA GLY A 78 -17.49 -2.87 -0.21
C GLY A 78 -17.78 -4.09 0.66
N ALA A 79 -18.07 -5.25 0.05
CA ALA A 79 -18.28 -6.51 0.77
C ALA A 79 -17.04 -6.93 1.56
N GLN A 80 -15.85 -6.74 0.98
CA GLN A 80 -14.57 -7.00 1.64
C GLN A 80 -14.37 -6.13 2.88
N ALA A 81 -14.81 -4.87 2.87
CA ALA A 81 -14.76 -3.99 4.02
C ALA A 81 -15.55 -4.56 5.21
N ILE A 82 -16.73 -5.13 4.96
CA ILE A 82 -17.55 -5.81 5.98
C ILE A 82 -16.84 -7.07 6.47
N LEU A 83 -16.32 -7.89 5.55
CA LEU A 83 -15.59 -9.12 5.87
C LEU A 83 -14.38 -8.84 6.77
N PHE A 84 -13.67 -7.73 6.55
CA PHE A 84 -12.52 -7.34 7.35
C PHE A 84 -12.83 -7.20 8.85
N VAL A 85 -14.03 -6.77 9.23
CA VAL A 85 -14.42 -6.65 10.64
C VAL A 85 -14.34 -8.01 11.36
N PHE A 86 -14.78 -9.07 10.67
CA PHE A 86 -14.73 -10.43 11.23
C PHE A 86 -13.32 -11.00 11.21
N VAL A 87 -12.62 -10.83 10.09
CA VAL A 87 -11.25 -11.35 9.90
C VAL A 87 -10.27 -10.70 10.88
N ILE A 88 -10.37 -9.37 11.12
CA ILE A 88 -9.55 -8.67 12.12
C ILE A 88 -9.82 -9.18 13.53
N LYS A 89 -11.09 -9.44 13.90
CA LYS A 89 -11.43 -10.02 15.21
C LYS A 89 -10.82 -11.41 15.39
N ALA A 90 -10.92 -12.26 14.38
CA ALA A 90 -10.33 -13.60 14.39
C ALA A 90 -8.80 -13.54 14.52
N PHE A 91 -8.17 -12.67 13.73
CA PHE A 91 -6.72 -12.45 13.76
C PHE A 91 -6.23 -11.91 15.11
N SER A 92 -6.94 -10.93 15.70
CA SER A 92 -6.59 -10.39 17.01
C SER A 92 -6.62 -11.46 18.12
N ARG A 93 -7.58 -12.41 18.05
CA ARG A 93 -7.63 -13.55 18.98
C ARG A 93 -6.44 -14.49 18.78
N LEU A 94 -6.02 -14.72 17.52
CA LEU A 94 -4.85 -15.54 17.23
C LEU A 94 -3.57 -14.83 17.70
N ALA A 95 -3.43 -13.55 17.39
CA ALA A 95 -2.27 -12.73 17.77
C ALA A 95 -2.07 -12.58 19.29
N SER A 96 -3.13 -12.74 20.09
CA SER A 96 -3.03 -12.74 21.56
C SER A 96 -2.57 -14.06 22.16
N LYS A 97 -2.53 -15.14 21.35
CA LYS A 97 -2.24 -16.50 21.84
C LYS A 97 -0.86 -17.02 21.44
N VAL A 98 -0.24 -16.43 20.40
CA VAL A 98 1.02 -16.94 19.86
C VAL A 98 2.08 -15.84 19.74
N PRO A 99 3.38 -16.17 19.89
CA PRO A 99 4.46 -15.22 19.68
C PRO A 99 4.46 -14.68 18.25
N ARG A 100 4.96 -13.45 18.06
CA ARG A 100 4.86 -12.75 16.78
C ARG A 100 5.53 -13.49 15.61
N HIS A 101 6.69 -14.08 15.81
CA HIS A 101 7.38 -14.82 14.75
C HIS A 101 6.59 -16.05 14.29
N VAL A 102 5.92 -16.75 15.22
CA VAL A 102 5.02 -17.87 14.91
C VAL A 102 3.81 -17.39 14.15
N LEU A 103 3.22 -16.26 14.59
CA LEU A 103 2.07 -15.64 13.92
C LEU A 103 2.39 -15.30 12.47
N ILE A 104 3.55 -14.68 12.20
CA ILE A 104 4.00 -14.34 10.85
C ILE A 104 4.14 -15.62 10.00
N THR A 105 4.81 -16.64 10.54
CA THR A 105 5.01 -17.92 9.84
C THR A 105 3.68 -18.56 9.49
N TRP A 106 2.77 -18.72 10.45
CA TRP A 106 1.47 -19.37 10.22
C TRP A 106 0.61 -18.61 9.22
N THR A 107 0.52 -17.29 9.38
CA THR A 107 -0.31 -16.46 8.50
C THR A 107 0.23 -16.42 7.08
N THR A 108 1.56 -16.26 6.92
CA THR A 108 2.16 -16.26 5.59
C THR A 108 2.09 -17.64 4.94
N SER A 109 2.29 -18.74 5.69
CA SER A 109 2.11 -20.11 5.19
C SER A 109 0.67 -20.40 4.77
N PHE A 110 -0.32 -19.90 5.52
CA PHE A 110 -1.73 -19.95 5.12
C PHE A 110 -1.95 -19.24 3.78
N PHE A 111 -1.38 -18.08 3.57
CA PHE A 111 -1.50 -17.37 2.28
C PHE A 111 -0.79 -18.10 1.14
N ILE A 112 0.38 -18.69 1.39
CA ILE A 112 1.09 -19.52 0.40
C ILE A 112 0.27 -20.75 0.01
N SER A 113 -0.31 -21.47 0.98
CA SER A 113 -1.14 -22.64 0.70
C SER A 113 -2.35 -22.32 -0.19
N ASN A 114 -2.96 -21.15 0.01
CA ASN A 114 -4.05 -20.69 -0.87
C ASN A 114 -3.58 -20.43 -2.30
N LEU A 115 -2.38 -19.86 -2.53
CA LEU A 115 -1.83 -19.68 -3.88
C LEU A 115 -1.63 -21.04 -4.59
N VAL A 116 -1.18 -22.06 -3.85
CA VAL A 116 -1.06 -23.42 -4.37
C VAL A 116 -2.45 -24.02 -4.67
N ILE A 117 -3.43 -23.80 -3.80
CA ILE A 117 -4.84 -24.22 -4.04
C ILE A 117 -5.39 -23.57 -5.30
N PHE A 118 -5.21 -22.28 -5.53
CA PHE A 118 -5.65 -21.60 -6.75
C PHE A 118 -5.03 -22.21 -8.01
N TYR A 119 -3.76 -22.60 -7.95
CA TYR A 119 -3.09 -23.31 -9.05
C TYR A 119 -3.78 -24.65 -9.35
N PHE A 120 -4.07 -25.48 -8.34
CA PHE A 120 -4.73 -26.77 -8.51
C PHE A 120 -6.20 -26.62 -8.96
N LEU A 121 -6.93 -25.62 -8.48
CA LEU A 121 -8.28 -25.31 -8.94
C LEU A 121 -8.31 -24.99 -10.43
N ASN A 122 -7.30 -24.27 -10.94
CA ASN A 122 -7.16 -24.02 -12.38
C ASN A 122 -6.91 -25.34 -13.15
N LEU A 123 -6.05 -26.24 -12.63
CA LEU A 123 -5.82 -27.55 -13.25
C LEU A 123 -7.08 -28.39 -13.27
N GLY A 124 -7.93 -28.28 -12.24
CA GLY A 124 -9.25 -28.92 -12.16
C GLY A 124 -10.33 -28.29 -13.04
N GLY A 125 -9.98 -27.28 -13.86
CA GLY A 125 -10.92 -26.67 -14.81
C GLY A 125 -11.90 -25.67 -14.21
N MET A 126 -11.63 -25.09 -13.03
CA MET A 126 -12.51 -24.07 -12.44
C MET A 126 -12.65 -22.85 -13.36
N ALA A 127 -13.88 -22.35 -13.51
CA ALA A 127 -14.16 -21.18 -14.34
C ALA A 127 -13.44 -19.92 -13.85
N VAL A 128 -12.97 -19.07 -14.78
CA VAL A 128 -12.16 -17.88 -14.50
C VAL A 128 -12.89 -16.86 -13.62
N LYS A 129 -14.19 -16.64 -13.83
CA LYS A 129 -14.97 -15.63 -13.11
C LYS A 129 -15.06 -15.89 -11.59
N PRO A 130 -15.52 -17.05 -11.10
CA PRO A 130 -15.50 -17.35 -9.67
C PRO A 130 -14.08 -17.35 -9.09
N MET A 131 -13.07 -17.81 -9.86
CA MET A 131 -11.68 -17.76 -9.47
C MET A 131 -11.22 -16.32 -9.24
N GLY A 132 -11.54 -15.42 -10.17
CA GLY A 132 -11.21 -13.99 -10.06
C GLY A 132 -11.84 -13.33 -8.84
N ILE A 133 -13.10 -13.65 -8.52
CA ILE A 133 -13.80 -13.13 -7.33
C ILE A 133 -13.12 -13.60 -6.04
N MET A 134 -12.85 -14.90 -5.92
CA MET A 134 -12.18 -15.46 -4.74
C MET A 134 -10.77 -14.88 -4.58
N PHE A 135 -10.03 -14.79 -5.67
CA PHE A 135 -8.67 -14.24 -5.67
C PHE A 135 -8.66 -12.74 -5.35
N PHE A 136 -9.66 -11.98 -5.81
CA PHE A 136 -9.80 -10.56 -5.45
C PHE A 136 -9.94 -10.35 -3.94
N ILE A 137 -10.85 -11.10 -3.31
CA ILE A 137 -11.07 -11.03 -1.86
C ILE A 137 -9.81 -11.45 -1.12
N TRP A 138 -9.18 -12.54 -1.57
CA TRP A 138 -7.97 -13.08 -0.98
C TRP A 138 -6.79 -12.08 -1.03
N VAL A 139 -6.50 -11.45 -2.20
CA VAL A 139 -5.41 -10.47 -2.34
C VAL A 139 -5.62 -9.28 -1.40
N GLY A 140 -6.85 -8.82 -1.24
CA GLY A 140 -7.13 -7.72 -0.32
C GLY A 140 -6.86 -8.09 1.14
N ILE A 141 -7.30 -9.28 1.59
CA ILE A 141 -7.02 -9.78 2.93
C ILE A 141 -5.50 -9.97 3.12
N PHE A 142 -4.83 -10.61 2.17
CA PHE A 142 -3.39 -10.81 2.15
C PHE A 142 -2.62 -9.48 2.33
N ASN A 143 -2.92 -8.49 1.49
CA ASN A 143 -2.24 -7.19 1.54
C ASN A 143 -2.32 -6.54 2.93
N TYR A 144 -3.51 -6.52 3.51
CA TYR A 144 -3.71 -5.91 4.82
C TYR A 144 -2.90 -6.63 5.93
N PHE A 145 -3.03 -7.95 6.00
CA PHE A 145 -2.41 -8.71 7.09
C PHE A 145 -0.89 -8.77 6.99
N VAL A 146 -0.37 -9.04 5.81
CA VAL A 146 1.07 -9.28 5.64
C VAL A 146 1.85 -7.97 5.86
N ILE A 147 1.35 -6.84 5.37
CA ILE A 147 1.98 -5.54 5.61
C ILE A 147 1.88 -5.12 7.08
N ALA A 148 0.69 -5.30 7.72
CA ALA A 148 0.52 -4.97 9.12
C ALA A 148 1.42 -5.81 10.04
N GLN A 149 1.57 -7.10 9.73
CA GLN A 149 2.48 -7.99 10.47
C GLN A 149 3.94 -7.62 10.30
N PHE A 150 4.37 -7.28 9.08
CA PHE A 150 5.72 -6.82 8.83
C PHE A 150 6.06 -5.58 9.67
N TRP A 151 5.22 -4.54 9.64
CA TRP A 151 5.45 -3.34 10.44
C TRP A 151 5.37 -3.60 11.94
N GLY A 152 4.49 -4.51 12.36
CA GLY A 152 4.46 -4.97 13.74
C GLY A 152 5.79 -5.62 14.15
N PHE A 153 6.30 -6.53 13.33
CA PHE A 153 7.60 -7.19 13.57
C PHE A 153 8.75 -6.18 13.57
N ALA A 154 8.80 -5.26 12.62
CA ALA A 154 9.83 -4.22 12.58
C ALA A 154 9.81 -3.34 13.83
N ASN A 155 8.63 -2.97 14.32
CA ASN A 155 8.46 -2.19 15.55
C ASN A 155 8.93 -2.94 16.81
N ASP A 156 8.75 -4.27 16.87
CA ASP A 156 9.23 -5.05 18.01
C ASP A 156 10.77 -5.18 18.05
N LEU A 157 11.41 -5.02 16.89
CA LEU A 157 12.87 -5.14 16.77
C LEU A 157 13.64 -3.86 17.08
N TYR A 158 12.96 -2.71 17.10
CA TYR A 158 13.56 -1.40 17.30
C TYR A 158 12.94 -0.62 18.47
N SER A 159 13.76 0.14 19.20
CA SER A 159 13.26 1.21 20.04
C SER A 159 12.72 2.37 19.20
N ASP A 160 11.84 3.21 19.78
CA ASP A 160 11.25 4.38 19.10
C ASP A 160 12.30 5.29 18.43
N GLU A 161 13.44 5.53 19.09
CA GLU A 161 14.51 6.38 18.57
C GLU A 161 15.24 5.78 17.37
N VAL A 162 15.60 4.49 17.47
CA VAL A 162 16.28 3.77 16.38
C VAL A 162 15.33 3.56 15.20
N GLY A 163 14.08 3.22 15.47
CA GLY A 163 13.05 3.07 14.44
C GLY A 163 12.84 4.34 13.62
N LYS A 164 12.74 5.52 14.28
CA LYS A 164 12.58 6.81 13.57
C LYS A 164 13.71 7.09 12.58
N ARG A 165 14.94 6.64 12.89
CA ARG A 165 16.10 6.84 12.03
C ARG A 165 16.25 5.79 10.93
N THR A 166 15.88 4.54 11.19
CA THR A 166 16.09 3.40 10.27
C THR A 166 14.91 3.08 9.38
N PHE A 167 13.67 3.38 9.81
CA PHE A 167 12.45 3.09 9.03
C PHE A 167 12.36 3.77 7.66
N PRO A 168 12.94 4.96 7.41
CA PRO A 168 13.01 5.49 6.05
C PRO A 168 13.72 4.56 5.06
N LEU A 169 14.83 3.91 5.48
CA LEU A 169 15.52 2.91 4.67
C LEU A 169 14.66 1.65 4.44
N VAL A 170 13.97 1.19 5.49
CA VAL A 170 13.05 0.04 5.37
C VAL A 170 11.91 0.38 4.41
N ALA A 171 11.30 1.57 4.50
CA ALA A 171 10.25 2.02 3.62
C ALA A 171 10.71 2.15 2.15
N LEU A 172 11.97 2.55 1.92
CA LEU A 172 12.58 2.54 0.59
C LEU A 172 12.59 1.13 -0.02
N GLY A 173 12.91 0.10 0.79
CA GLY A 173 12.80 -1.31 0.37
C GLY A 173 11.41 -1.65 -0.15
N ALA A 174 10.36 -1.23 0.56
CA ALA A 174 8.97 -1.43 0.12
C ALA A 174 8.68 -0.80 -1.24
N THR A 175 9.06 0.46 -1.43
CA THR A 175 8.85 1.20 -2.69
C THR A 175 9.61 0.55 -3.85
N LEU A 176 10.87 0.14 -3.62
CA LEU A 176 11.67 -0.58 -4.62
C LEU A 176 11.06 -1.93 -4.99
N GLY A 177 10.53 -2.70 -4.02
CA GLY A 177 9.85 -3.96 -4.29
C GLY A 177 8.66 -3.80 -5.23
N GLY A 178 7.81 -2.79 -4.98
CA GLY A 178 6.70 -2.44 -5.85
C GLY A 178 7.15 -2.00 -7.25
N LEU A 179 8.21 -1.18 -7.32
CA LEU A 179 8.74 -0.72 -8.60
C LEU A 179 9.29 -1.88 -9.44
N VAL A 180 10.13 -2.74 -8.85
CA VAL A 180 10.73 -3.90 -9.53
C VAL A 180 9.67 -4.87 -10.02
N ALA A 181 8.63 -5.15 -9.23
CA ALA A 181 7.53 -6.01 -9.64
C ALA A 181 6.76 -5.53 -10.86
N THR A 182 6.78 -4.22 -11.12
CA THR A 182 6.01 -3.59 -12.20
C THR A 182 6.89 -3.12 -13.38
N LEU A 183 8.19 -3.43 -13.36
CA LEU A 183 9.09 -3.13 -14.48
C LEU A 183 8.59 -3.78 -15.78
N PRO A 184 8.77 -3.11 -16.93
CA PRO A 184 8.37 -3.66 -18.24
C PRO A 184 8.96 -5.06 -18.55
N ILE A 185 10.15 -5.38 -18.01
CA ILE A 185 10.79 -6.69 -18.17
C ILE A 185 9.94 -7.85 -17.58
N MET A 186 9.08 -7.57 -16.59
CA MET A 186 8.17 -8.59 -16.01
C MET A 186 7.12 -9.09 -17.01
N ARG A 187 6.87 -8.36 -18.11
CA ARG A 187 6.03 -8.83 -19.22
C ARG A 187 6.68 -9.99 -19.95
N GLN A 188 8.00 -9.95 -20.14
CA GLN A 188 8.76 -11.03 -20.77
C GLN A 188 8.66 -12.31 -19.94
N LEU A 189 8.71 -12.20 -18.60
CA LEU A 189 8.48 -13.34 -17.71
C LEU A 189 7.11 -14.01 -17.96
N ARG A 190 6.05 -13.22 -18.11
CA ARG A 190 4.72 -13.73 -18.46
C ARG A 190 4.73 -14.48 -19.80
N ASP A 191 5.38 -13.93 -20.82
CA ASP A 191 5.41 -14.53 -22.15
C ASP A 191 6.24 -15.83 -22.16
N ILE A 192 7.31 -15.91 -21.35
CA ILE A 192 8.09 -17.14 -21.10
C ILE A 192 7.23 -18.21 -20.39
N LEU A 193 6.39 -17.81 -19.43
CA LEU A 193 5.54 -18.74 -18.68
C LEU A 193 4.44 -19.39 -19.56
N GLY A 194 4.03 -18.75 -20.65
CA GLY A 194 3.11 -19.31 -21.65
C GLY A 194 1.71 -19.57 -21.14
N LYS A 195 1.14 -20.76 -21.41
CA LYS A 195 -0.23 -21.10 -20.96
C LYS A 195 -0.34 -21.09 -19.44
N SER A 196 -1.47 -20.59 -18.92
CA SER A 196 -1.77 -20.47 -17.48
C SER A 196 -0.71 -19.67 -16.71
N TRP A 197 -0.13 -18.65 -17.37
CA TRP A 197 0.89 -17.76 -16.78
C TRP A 197 0.40 -17.11 -15.49
N GLU A 198 -0.90 -16.82 -15.37
CA GLU A 198 -1.52 -16.23 -14.19
C GLU A 198 -1.24 -17.06 -12.95
N TYR A 199 -1.47 -18.36 -13.03
CA TYR A 199 -1.35 -19.27 -11.89
C TYR A 199 0.11 -19.63 -11.60
N LYS A 200 0.97 -19.65 -12.63
CA LYS A 200 2.43 -19.82 -12.46
C LYS A 200 3.04 -18.60 -11.74
N LEU A 201 2.57 -17.39 -12.03
CA LEU A 201 2.95 -16.18 -11.28
C LEU A 201 2.50 -16.25 -9.81
N MET A 202 1.36 -16.87 -9.50
CA MET A 202 0.95 -17.12 -8.11
C MET A 202 1.95 -18.01 -7.38
N LEU A 203 2.46 -19.08 -8.03
CA LEU A 203 3.49 -19.95 -7.44
C LEU A 203 4.81 -19.21 -7.23
N ILE A 204 5.24 -18.38 -8.19
CA ILE A 204 6.43 -17.53 -8.05
C ILE A 204 6.28 -16.60 -6.85
N ALA A 205 5.13 -15.93 -6.72
CA ALA A 205 4.84 -15.10 -5.55
C ALA A 205 4.85 -15.93 -4.24
N GLY A 206 4.34 -17.15 -4.28
CA GLY A 206 4.41 -18.10 -3.16
C GLY A 206 5.85 -18.42 -2.73
N VAL A 207 6.75 -18.65 -3.69
CA VAL A 207 8.19 -18.87 -3.41
C VAL A 207 8.82 -17.61 -2.80
N ILE A 208 8.51 -16.43 -3.31
CA ILE A 208 9.01 -15.15 -2.74
C ILE A 208 8.51 -14.98 -1.31
N LEU A 209 7.25 -15.29 -1.02
CA LEU A 209 6.69 -15.23 0.34
C LEU A 209 7.35 -16.26 1.27
N PHE A 210 7.69 -17.43 0.77
CA PHE A 210 8.44 -18.42 1.53
C PHE A 210 9.84 -17.89 1.90
N LEU A 211 10.53 -17.23 0.97
CA LEU A 211 11.80 -16.55 1.28
C LEU A 211 11.62 -15.44 2.34
N CYS A 212 10.49 -14.73 2.34
CA CYS A 212 10.16 -13.77 3.41
C CYS A 212 10.05 -14.44 4.79
N ILE A 213 9.45 -15.63 4.88
CA ILE A 213 9.39 -16.41 6.14
C ILE A 213 10.79 -16.78 6.61
N LEU A 214 11.63 -17.32 5.72
CA LEU A 214 13.00 -17.70 6.05
C LEU A 214 13.82 -16.50 6.54
N LEU A 215 13.67 -15.37 5.87
CA LEU A 215 14.37 -14.15 6.24
C LEU A 215 13.88 -13.58 7.57
N ALA A 216 12.57 -13.57 7.82
CA ALA A 216 12.01 -13.15 9.11
C ALA A 216 12.48 -14.04 10.27
N TRP A 217 12.52 -15.35 10.04
CA TRP A 217 13.05 -16.31 11.00
C TRP A 217 14.57 -16.12 11.26
N PHE A 218 15.35 -15.86 10.22
CA PHE A 218 16.77 -15.55 10.34
C PHE A 218 17.01 -14.28 11.18
N ILE A 219 16.24 -13.20 10.89
CA ILE A 219 16.29 -11.94 11.64
C ILE A 219 15.95 -12.18 13.11
N HIS A 220 14.87 -12.93 13.37
CA HIS A 220 14.43 -13.25 14.73
C HIS A 220 15.49 -14.02 15.50
N ARG A 221 16.05 -15.08 14.93
CA ARG A 221 17.12 -15.88 15.57
C ARG A 221 18.35 -15.06 15.89
N ARG A 222 18.78 -14.21 14.95
CA ARG A 222 19.91 -13.31 15.15
C ARG A 222 19.67 -12.35 16.31
N GLU A 223 18.45 -11.81 16.43
CA GLU A 223 18.11 -10.87 17.50
C GLU A 223 18.04 -11.57 18.87
N VAL A 224 17.42 -12.74 18.94
CA VAL A 224 17.35 -13.54 20.18
C VAL A 224 18.77 -13.92 20.65
N ARG A 225 19.66 -14.30 19.75
CA ARG A 225 21.04 -14.62 20.07
C ARG A 225 21.76 -13.37 20.61
N LYS A 226 21.62 -12.22 19.96
CA LYS A 226 22.21 -10.96 20.41
C LYS A 226 21.68 -10.54 21.78
N THR A 227 20.37 -10.65 22.02
CA THR A 227 19.75 -10.33 23.31
C THR A 227 20.26 -11.23 24.43
N ARG A 228 20.54 -12.52 24.15
CA ARG A 228 21.16 -13.44 25.11
C ARG A 228 22.61 -13.03 25.43
N GLU A 229 23.40 -12.73 24.39
CA GLU A 229 24.77 -12.26 24.56
C GLU A 229 24.85 -10.94 25.36
N ASP A 230 23.92 -10.00 25.12
CA ASP A 230 23.81 -8.75 25.83
C ASP A 230 23.41 -8.96 27.32
N ARG A 231 22.53 -9.92 27.59
CA ARG A 231 22.11 -10.32 28.94
C ARG A 231 23.27 -10.96 29.71
N ASP A 232 24.01 -11.87 29.07
CA ASP A 232 25.14 -12.57 29.67
C ASP A 232 26.29 -11.59 30.01
N LYS A 233 26.34 -10.44 29.30
CA LYS A 233 27.28 -9.34 29.57
C LYS A 233 26.75 -8.35 30.62
N GLY A 234 25.58 -8.57 31.21
CA GLY A 234 24.97 -7.68 32.22
C GLY A 234 24.59 -6.29 31.72
N LEU A 235 24.37 -6.12 30.41
CA LEU A 235 24.01 -4.83 29.83
C LEU A 235 22.57 -4.44 30.21
N ALA A 236 22.42 -3.24 30.80
CA ALA A 236 21.14 -2.69 31.24
C ALA A 236 20.11 -2.65 30.10
N GLY A 237 18.87 -3.09 30.38
CA GLY A 237 17.76 -3.08 29.41
C GLY A 237 17.62 -4.35 28.54
N ALA A 238 18.51 -5.34 28.65
CA ALA A 238 18.37 -6.62 27.93
C ALA A 238 17.14 -7.42 28.39
N GLU A 239 16.84 -7.41 29.70
CA GLU A 239 15.65 -8.07 30.26
C GLU A 239 14.34 -7.38 29.85
N GLU A 240 14.32 -6.05 29.79
CA GLU A 240 13.14 -5.30 29.34
C GLU A 240 12.85 -5.52 27.86
N LYS A 241 13.87 -5.62 27.00
CA LYS A 241 13.71 -5.98 25.59
C LYS A 241 13.17 -7.39 25.41
N ALA A 242 13.64 -8.37 26.20
CA ALA A 242 13.10 -9.73 26.19
C ALA A 242 11.62 -9.75 26.62
N ARG A 243 11.23 -9.00 27.64
CA ARG A 243 9.84 -8.87 28.11
C ARG A 243 8.91 -8.23 27.07
N ILE A 244 9.37 -7.19 26.35
CA ILE A 244 8.57 -6.49 25.33
C ILE A 244 8.31 -7.41 24.12
N GLN A 245 9.27 -8.28 23.76
CA GLN A 245 9.10 -9.27 22.68
C GLN A 245 8.06 -10.35 23.00
N GLU A 246 7.79 -10.61 24.26
CA GLU A 246 6.87 -11.66 24.71
C GLU A 246 5.45 -11.16 25.07
N GLN A 247 5.23 -9.84 25.21
CA GLN A 247 3.94 -9.31 25.65
C GLN A 247 2.89 -9.20 24.54
N PRO A 248 1.68 -9.76 24.75
CA PRO A 248 0.56 -9.60 23.84
C PRO A 248 0.06 -8.14 23.78
N LEU A 249 -0.39 -7.70 22.62
CA LEU A 249 -0.97 -6.36 22.43
C LEU A 249 -2.28 -6.21 23.20
N LYS A 250 -2.39 -5.23 24.11
CA LYS A 250 -3.65 -4.89 24.81
C LYS A 250 -4.66 -4.32 23.83
N ALA A 251 -5.81 -4.99 23.68
CA ALA A 251 -6.92 -4.56 22.83
C ALA A 251 -7.84 -3.53 23.51
N GLY A 252 -8.41 -2.58 22.70
CA GLY A 252 -9.61 -1.82 23.05
C GLY A 252 -9.44 -0.32 23.34
N GLY A 253 -10.53 0.45 23.10
CA GLY A 253 -10.67 1.86 23.50
C GLY A 253 -10.47 2.93 22.41
N GLY A 254 -10.07 2.57 21.18
CA GLY A 254 -9.76 3.55 20.13
C GLY A 254 -10.95 4.41 19.68
N PHE A 255 -12.13 3.83 19.51
CA PHE A 255 -13.34 4.57 19.11
C PHE A 255 -13.75 5.65 20.10
N ARG A 256 -13.74 5.34 21.41
CA ARG A 256 -14.09 6.32 22.44
C ARG A 256 -13.17 7.55 22.40
N LEU A 257 -11.88 7.35 22.12
CA LEU A 257 -10.92 8.44 21.98
C LEU A 257 -11.19 9.31 20.75
N ILE A 258 -11.59 8.70 19.62
CA ILE A 258 -11.92 9.42 18.37
C ILE A 258 -13.12 10.34 18.60
N PHE A 259 -14.23 9.82 19.16
CA PHE A 259 -15.43 10.63 19.37
C PHE A 259 -15.27 11.68 20.48
N LYS A 260 -14.36 11.47 21.45
CA LYS A 260 -14.07 12.45 22.51
C LYS A 260 -13.21 13.62 22.01
N SER A 261 -12.41 13.43 20.95
CA SER A 261 -11.47 14.44 20.43
C SER A 261 -11.90 14.95 19.05
N ARG A 262 -12.34 16.22 18.98
CA ARG A 262 -12.69 16.86 17.68
C ARG A 262 -11.56 16.77 16.65
N TYR A 263 -10.31 16.86 17.10
CA TYR A 263 -9.14 16.73 16.22
C TYR A 263 -9.04 15.33 15.62
N LEU A 264 -9.16 14.28 16.41
CA LEU A 264 -9.12 12.89 15.95
C LEU A 264 -10.32 12.54 15.07
N LEU A 265 -11.50 13.08 15.37
CA LEU A 265 -12.69 12.91 14.55
C LEU A 265 -12.51 13.54 13.17
N LEU A 266 -11.95 14.75 13.10
CA LEU A 266 -11.64 15.40 11.81
C LEU A 266 -10.64 14.57 10.99
N ILE A 267 -9.59 14.01 11.61
CA ILE A 267 -8.64 13.11 10.93
C ILE A 267 -9.35 11.84 10.44
N ALA A 268 -10.23 11.26 11.26
CA ALA A 268 -10.97 10.05 10.91
C ALA A 268 -11.90 10.30 9.70
N VAL A 269 -12.66 11.38 9.70
CA VAL A 269 -13.52 11.77 8.58
C VAL A 269 -12.69 12.08 7.33
N MET A 270 -11.58 12.81 7.47
CA MET A 270 -10.64 13.08 6.37
C MET A 270 -10.17 11.78 5.72
N ILE A 271 -9.71 10.81 6.52
CA ILE A 271 -9.21 9.52 6.01
C ILE A 271 -10.34 8.73 5.33
N GLY A 272 -11.56 8.73 5.87
CA GLY A 272 -12.72 8.13 5.23
C GLY A 272 -13.03 8.75 3.87
N LEU A 273 -13.03 10.08 3.78
CA LEU A 273 -13.27 10.79 2.51
C LEU A 273 -12.13 10.57 1.50
N TYR A 274 -10.88 10.54 1.94
CA TYR A 274 -9.77 10.16 1.05
C TYR A 274 -9.98 8.79 0.42
N ASN A 275 -10.36 7.81 1.22
CA ASN A 275 -10.59 6.45 0.72
C ASN A 275 -11.81 6.38 -0.18
N PHE A 276 -12.87 7.15 0.11
CA PHE A 276 -14.01 7.29 -0.81
C PHE A 276 -13.57 7.80 -2.19
N VAL A 277 -12.84 8.92 -2.24
CA VAL A 277 -12.34 9.52 -3.49
C VAL A 277 -11.40 8.55 -4.21
N ASN A 278 -10.49 7.92 -3.49
CA ASN A 278 -9.57 6.93 -4.04
C ASN A 278 -10.31 5.72 -4.64
N ALA A 279 -11.26 5.14 -3.91
CA ALA A 279 -12.01 3.97 -4.35
C ALA A 279 -12.91 4.27 -5.55
N THR A 280 -13.57 5.45 -5.57
CA THR A 280 -14.34 5.92 -6.74
C THR A 280 -13.41 6.17 -7.93
N GLY A 281 -12.22 6.72 -7.70
CA GLY A 281 -11.19 6.90 -8.74
C GLY A 281 -10.65 5.55 -9.27
N GLU A 282 -10.52 4.54 -8.43
CA GLU A 282 -10.18 3.16 -8.86
C GLU A 282 -11.30 2.54 -9.73
N PHE A 283 -12.57 2.85 -9.44
CA PHE A 283 -13.67 2.48 -10.33
C PHE A 283 -13.53 3.15 -11.70
N ILE A 284 -13.26 4.47 -11.74
CA ILE A 284 -13.10 5.24 -12.97
C ILE A 284 -11.97 4.66 -13.84
N ILE A 285 -10.76 4.49 -13.31
CA ILE A 285 -9.61 3.95 -14.08
C ILE A 285 -9.88 2.52 -14.54
N THR A 286 -10.53 1.70 -13.71
CA THR A 286 -10.88 0.32 -14.06
C THR A 286 -11.87 0.29 -15.22
N LYS A 287 -12.94 1.10 -15.16
CA LYS A 287 -13.97 1.17 -16.21
C LYS A 287 -13.38 1.64 -17.54
N VAL A 288 -12.58 2.72 -17.55
CA VAL A 288 -11.95 3.23 -18.76
C VAL A 288 -10.93 2.22 -19.33
N THR A 289 -10.24 1.47 -18.49
CA THR A 289 -9.31 0.42 -18.93
C THR A 289 -10.03 -0.73 -19.60
N VAL A 290 -11.12 -1.21 -19.02
CA VAL A 290 -11.93 -2.30 -19.59
C VAL A 290 -12.57 -1.85 -20.90
N ASP A 291 -13.20 -0.69 -20.94
CA ASP A 291 -13.84 -0.16 -22.14
C ASP A 291 -12.84 -0.01 -23.30
N ARG A 292 -11.61 0.46 -23.01
CA ARG A 292 -10.53 0.53 -24.00
C ARG A 292 -10.09 -0.85 -24.47
N SER A 293 -9.97 -1.83 -23.58
CA SER A 293 -9.56 -3.19 -23.92
C SER A 293 -10.57 -3.83 -24.88
N ILE A 294 -11.85 -3.67 -24.61
CA ILE A 294 -12.93 -4.16 -25.46
C ILE A 294 -12.94 -3.43 -26.82
N ALA A 295 -12.83 -2.10 -26.83
CA ALA A 295 -12.81 -1.32 -28.06
C ALA A 295 -11.62 -1.67 -28.99
N SER A 296 -10.46 -2.04 -28.39
CA SER A 296 -9.29 -2.43 -29.17
C SER A 296 -9.42 -3.80 -29.87
N GLN A 297 -10.39 -4.60 -29.49
CA GLN A 297 -10.67 -5.93 -30.04
C GLN A 297 -11.84 -5.93 -31.03
N ALA A 298 -12.62 -4.84 -31.08
CA ALA A 298 -13.66 -4.69 -32.10
C ALA A 298 -13.02 -4.74 -33.49
N PRO A 299 -13.59 -5.51 -34.46
CA PRO A 299 -13.09 -5.53 -35.84
C PRO A 299 -13.03 -4.09 -36.35
N LYS A 300 -11.85 -3.66 -36.81
CA LYS A 300 -11.78 -2.39 -37.55
C LYS A 300 -12.78 -2.47 -38.70
N PRO A 301 -13.69 -1.47 -38.87
CA PRO A 301 -14.52 -1.43 -40.05
C PRO A 301 -13.59 -1.55 -41.25
N ALA A 302 -13.80 -2.59 -42.07
CA ALA A 302 -13.07 -2.78 -43.32
C ALA A 302 -13.22 -1.47 -44.07
N ALA A 303 -12.12 -0.74 -44.23
CA ALA A 303 -12.10 0.36 -45.18
C ALA A 303 -12.59 -0.23 -46.49
N ALA A 304 -13.64 0.34 -47.03
CA ALA A 304 -14.29 -0.13 -48.24
C ALA A 304 -13.22 -0.24 -49.36
N LEU A 305 -12.66 -1.43 -49.53
CA LEU A 305 -11.87 -1.79 -50.67
C LEU A 305 -12.90 -2.01 -51.80
N SER A 306 -13.08 -0.99 -52.60
CA SER A 306 -13.66 -1.11 -53.95
C SER A 306 -12.78 -2.08 -54.75
N GLY A 307 -13.20 -3.32 -54.84
CA GLY A 307 -12.50 -4.34 -55.65
C GLY A 307 -12.97 -5.72 -55.24
N GLY A 308 -13.89 -6.29 -56.00
CA GLY A 308 -14.50 -7.60 -55.79
C GLY A 308 -13.44 -8.71 -55.70
N GLN A 309 -13.16 -9.14 -54.49
CA GLN A 309 -12.63 -10.46 -54.19
C GLN A 309 -13.41 -11.03 -53.05
N SER A 310 -13.90 -12.26 -53.22
CA SER A 310 -14.67 -13.06 -52.29
C SER A 310 -13.96 -13.05 -50.94
N ALA A 311 -14.64 -12.48 -49.94
CA ALA A 311 -14.21 -12.55 -48.55
C ALA A 311 -14.38 -14.00 -48.07
N ASP A 312 -13.34 -14.81 -48.20
CA ASP A 312 -13.16 -15.96 -47.32
C ASP A 312 -13.12 -15.42 -45.88
N ALA A 313 -14.21 -15.69 -45.16
CA ALA A 313 -14.37 -15.25 -43.82
C ALA A 313 -13.22 -15.78 -42.94
N LEU A 314 -12.29 -14.89 -42.60
CA LEU A 314 -11.34 -15.18 -41.52
C LEU A 314 -12.14 -15.68 -40.31
N PRO A 315 -11.84 -16.87 -39.76
CA PRO A 315 -12.61 -17.43 -38.67
C PRO A 315 -12.61 -16.43 -37.51
N ALA A 316 -13.80 -16.01 -37.09
CA ALA A 316 -13.98 -15.19 -35.90
C ALA A 316 -13.20 -15.83 -34.76
N ALA A 317 -12.29 -15.08 -34.15
CA ALA A 317 -11.46 -15.58 -33.06
C ALA A 317 -12.36 -16.28 -32.04
N SER A 318 -12.02 -17.50 -31.65
CA SER A 318 -12.83 -18.27 -30.72
C SER A 318 -13.01 -17.46 -29.43
N PRO A 319 -14.18 -17.50 -28.77
CA PRO A 319 -14.44 -16.74 -27.53
C PRO A 319 -13.37 -16.90 -26.46
N ALA A 320 -12.73 -18.07 -26.39
CA ALA A 320 -11.62 -18.36 -25.49
C ALA A 320 -10.31 -17.60 -25.86
N LEU A 321 -10.07 -17.35 -27.14
CA LEU A 321 -8.90 -16.58 -27.60
C LEU A 321 -9.09 -15.08 -27.37
N ALA A 322 -10.30 -14.58 -27.59
CA ALA A 322 -10.66 -13.20 -27.30
C ALA A 322 -10.53 -12.89 -25.79
N SER A 323 -11.06 -13.76 -24.93
CA SER A 323 -10.93 -13.63 -23.47
C SER A 323 -9.48 -13.62 -22.97
N LYS A 324 -8.60 -14.44 -23.56
CA LYS A 324 -7.16 -14.46 -23.20
C LYS A 324 -6.41 -13.21 -23.63
N THR A 325 -6.74 -12.67 -24.80
CA THR A 325 -6.14 -11.42 -25.30
C THR A 325 -6.59 -10.23 -24.45
N GLU A 326 -7.84 -10.22 -24.04
CA GLU A 326 -8.39 -9.22 -23.12
C GLU A 326 -7.70 -9.26 -21.75
N SER A 327 -7.54 -10.42 -21.14
CA SER A 327 -6.81 -10.60 -19.88
C SER A 327 -5.37 -10.06 -19.96
N LYS A 328 -4.64 -10.34 -21.05
CA LYS A 328 -3.29 -9.80 -21.26
C LYS A 328 -3.28 -8.28 -21.42
N SER A 329 -4.23 -7.71 -22.15
CA SER A 329 -4.35 -6.25 -22.34
C SER A 329 -4.61 -5.53 -21.02
N ILE A 330 -5.55 -6.02 -20.23
CA ILE A 330 -5.89 -5.49 -18.92
C ILE A 330 -4.69 -5.60 -17.96
N HIS A 331 -4.03 -6.76 -17.91
CA HIS A 331 -2.83 -6.96 -17.08
C HIS A 331 -1.74 -5.93 -17.42
N ASN A 332 -1.43 -5.75 -18.71
CA ASN A 332 -0.43 -4.78 -19.15
C ASN A 332 -0.80 -3.34 -18.76
N ALA A 333 -2.06 -2.96 -18.95
CA ALA A 333 -2.52 -1.62 -18.61
C ALA A 333 -2.39 -1.34 -17.10
N PHE A 334 -2.71 -2.33 -16.26
CA PHE A 334 -2.55 -2.20 -14.81
C PHE A 334 -1.09 -2.28 -14.37
N MET A 335 -0.22 -3.06 -15.03
CA MET A 335 1.22 -3.03 -14.78
C MET A 335 1.81 -1.65 -15.09
N ASP A 336 1.48 -1.07 -16.24
CA ASP A 336 1.93 0.28 -16.63
C ASP A 336 1.46 1.35 -15.63
N TYR A 337 0.22 1.27 -15.24
CA TYR A 337 -0.36 2.16 -14.25
C TYR A 337 0.36 2.03 -12.88
N GLN A 338 0.59 0.82 -12.41
CA GLN A 338 1.29 0.58 -11.14
C GLN A 338 2.77 0.99 -11.22
N PHE A 339 3.44 0.72 -12.34
CA PHE A 339 4.81 1.17 -12.56
C PHE A 339 4.91 2.70 -12.46
N LEU A 340 4.04 3.41 -13.18
CA LEU A 340 3.99 4.88 -13.15
C LEU A 340 3.71 5.40 -11.74
N THR A 341 2.76 4.81 -11.04
CA THR A 341 2.43 5.15 -9.65
C THR A 341 3.62 4.97 -8.72
N ASN A 342 4.31 3.83 -8.79
CA ASN A 342 5.45 3.52 -7.93
C ASN A 342 6.66 4.42 -8.26
N LEU A 343 6.87 4.76 -9.54
CA LEU A 343 7.93 5.67 -9.97
C LEU A 343 7.68 7.09 -9.43
N ILE A 344 6.45 7.58 -9.54
CA ILE A 344 6.05 8.88 -8.98
C ILE A 344 6.21 8.88 -7.46
N ALA A 345 5.74 7.82 -6.78
CA ALA A 345 5.86 7.70 -5.33
C ALA A 345 7.33 7.73 -4.88
N LEU A 346 8.22 7.00 -5.57
CA LEU A 346 9.66 6.98 -5.29
C LEU A 346 10.26 8.38 -5.46
N PHE A 347 9.96 9.05 -6.58
CA PHE A 347 10.45 10.40 -6.85
C PHE A 347 10.00 11.40 -5.79
N ILE A 348 8.72 11.41 -5.45
CA ILE A 348 8.17 12.29 -4.40
C ILE A 348 8.82 11.98 -3.05
N GLN A 349 8.96 10.70 -2.70
CA GLN A 349 9.54 10.28 -1.42
C GLN A 349 11.00 10.69 -1.26
N LEU A 350 11.81 10.55 -2.31
CA LEU A 350 13.23 10.88 -2.26
C LEU A 350 13.50 12.39 -2.33
N PHE A 351 12.74 13.11 -3.14
CA PHE A 351 13.10 14.49 -3.48
C PHE A 351 12.12 15.54 -2.94
N LEU A 352 10.84 15.24 -2.76
CA LEU A 352 9.84 16.24 -2.46
C LEU A 352 9.38 16.25 -1.00
N VAL A 353 9.25 15.09 -0.33
CA VAL A 353 8.66 15.02 1.02
C VAL A 353 9.38 15.94 2.00
N SER A 354 10.72 15.84 2.11
CA SER A 354 11.51 16.66 3.04
C SER A 354 11.47 18.15 2.68
N ARG A 355 11.48 18.47 1.39
CA ARG A 355 11.41 19.85 0.89
C ARG A 355 10.07 20.48 1.15
N VAL A 356 8.98 19.76 0.85
CA VAL A 356 7.61 20.24 1.12
C VAL A 356 7.42 20.48 2.62
N PHE A 357 7.89 19.57 3.49
CA PHE A 357 7.82 19.79 4.94
C PHE A 357 8.64 21.00 5.41
N LYS A 358 9.79 21.27 4.78
CA LYS A 358 10.62 22.42 5.09
C LYS A 358 9.95 23.73 4.63
N TRP A 359 9.33 23.76 3.44
CA TRP A 359 8.79 24.99 2.84
C TRP A 359 7.40 25.36 3.36
N VAL A 360 6.49 24.40 3.45
CA VAL A 360 5.09 24.65 3.80
C VAL A 360 4.63 23.96 5.08
N GLY A 361 5.52 23.16 5.69
CA GLY A 361 5.23 22.42 6.92
C GLY A 361 4.20 21.29 6.72
N VAL A 362 3.87 20.59 7.83
CA VAL A 362 2.89 19.47 7.82
C VAL A 362 1.51 19.93 7.36
N GLY A 363 1.09 21.15 7.76
CA GLY A 363 -0.21 21.70 7.37
C GLY A 363 -0.32 21.96 5.87
N GLY A 364 0.71 22.57 5.25
CA GLY A 364 0.74 22.78 3.80
C GLY A 364 0.80 21.47 3.03
N ALA A 365 1.62 20.52 3.50
CA ALA A 365 1.74 19.20 2.89
C ALA A 365 0.40 18.45 2.82
N LEU A 366 -0.50 18.66 3.78
CA LEU A 366 -1.82 18.06 3.83
C LEU A 366 -2.73 18.44 2.64
N LEU A 367 -2.51 19.60 2.03
CA LEU A 367 -3.34 20.11 0.92
C LEU A 367 -2.93 19.58 -0.45
N PHE A 368 -1.72 19.01 -0.62
CA PHE A 368 -1.21 18.61 -1.93
C PHE A 368 -2.10 17.56 -2.60
N LEU A 369 -2.42 16.47 -1.88
CA LEU A 369 -3.24 15.41 -2.44
C LEU A 369 -4.66 15.87 -2.80
N PRO A 370 -5.41 16.60 -1.95
CA PRO A 370 -6.71 17.13 -2.32
C PRO A 370 -6.66 18.06 -3.53
N LEU A 371 -5.64 18.91 -3.66
CA LEU A 371 -5.51 19.82 -4.80
C LEU A 371 -5.23 19.06 -6.10
N ILE A 372 -4.38 18.03 -6.07
CA ILE A 372 -4.14 17.14 -7.22
C ILE A 372 -5.44 16.42 -7.61
N ALA A 373 -6.17 15.88 -6.62
CA ALA A 373 -7.44 15.20 -6.85
C ALA A 373 -8.49 16.15 -7.42
N LEU A 374 -8.60 17.38 -6.86
CA LEU A 374 -9.54 18.39 -7.34
C LEU A 374 -9.30 18.72 -8.82
N GLY A 375 -8.08 19.10 -9.18
CA GLY A 375 -7.72 19.43 -10.56
C GLY A 375 -7.89 18.24 -11.50
N GLY A 376 -7.44 17.06 -11.08
CA GLY A 376 -7.52 15.83 -11.88
C GLY A 376 -8.96 15.39 -12.15
N TYR A 377 -9.83 15.33 -11.12
CA TYR A 377 -11.23 14.93 -11.31
C TYR A 377 -12.05 16.02 -11.98
N ALA A 378 -11.73 17.31 -11.79
CA ALA A 378 -12.33 18.38 -12.57
C ALA A 378 -12.05 18.19 -14.06
N LEU A 379 -10.81 17.92 -14.47
CA LEU A 379 -10.47 17.63 -15.86
C LEU A 379 -11.20 16.39 -16.41
N ILE A 380 -11.26 15.30 -15.63
CA ILE A 380 -11.95 14.05 -16.03
C ILE A 380 -13.46 14.30 -16.19
N SER A 381 -14.06 15.22 -15.43
CA SER A 381 -15.48 15.54 -15.55
C SER A 381 -15.88 16.18 -16.88
N PHE A 382 -14.93 16.78 -17.61
CA PHE A 382 -15.13 17.30 -18.98
C PHE A 382 -14.90 16.24 -20.06
N GLY A 383 -14.16 15.16 -19.76
CA GLY A 383 -13.94 14.07 -20.69
C GLY A 383 -13.00 13.00 -20.11
N ALA A 384 -13.50 11.78 -20.01
CA ALA A 384 -12.78 10.66 -19.38
C ALA A 384 -11.87 9.91 -20.38
N VAL A 385 -10.89 10.60 -20.96
CA VAL A 385 -9.89 9.97 -21.85
C VAL A 385 -8.95 9.08 -21.05
N PHE A 386 -8.68 7.86 -21.52
CA PHE A 386 -7.84 6.87 -20.81
C PHE A 386 -6.50 7.41 -20.35
N LEU A 387 -5.79 8.15 -21.21
CA LEU A 387 -4.47 8.68 -20.88
C LEU A 387 -4.55 9.69 -19.73
N LEU A 388 -5.53 10.59 -19.76
CA LEU A 388 -5.78 11.56 -18.69
C LEU A 388 -6.09 10.87 -17.38
N VAL A 389 -7.06 9.94 -17.38
CA VAL A 389 -7.46 9.18 -16.19
C VAL A 389 -6.28 8.42 -15.58
N ARG A 390 -5.46 7.78 -16.44
CA ARG A 390 -4.27 7.04 -15.99
C ARG A 390 -3.24 7.95 -15.31
N TRP A 391 -2.93 9.12 -15.88
CA TRP A 391 -1.97 10.06 -15.29
C TRP A 391 -2.49 10.69 -14.00
N VAL A 392 -3.74 11.14 -13.99
CA VAL A 392 -4.37 11.70 -12.78
C VAL A 392 -4.33 10.67 -11.66
N LYS A 393 -4.74 9.43 -11.94
CA LYS A 393 -4.80 8.40 -10.92
C LYS A 393 -3.41 7.93 -10.46
N ALA A 394 -2.43 7.89 -11.35
CA ALA A 394 -1.05 7.57 -10.99
C ALA A 394 -0.43 8.68 -10.12
N LEU A 395 -0.69 9.95 -10.42
CA LEU A 395 -0.21 11.09 -9.64
C LEU A 395 -0.89 11.13 -8.25
N GLU A 396 -2.20 10.91 -8.19
CA GLU A 396 -2.97 10.82 -6.95
C GLU A 396 -2.40 9.71 -6.05
N ASN A 397 -2.33 8.47 -6.55
CA ASN A 397 -1.83 7.33 -5.76
C ASN A 397 -0.34 7.44 -5.42
N GLY A 398 0.49 7.96 -6.34
CA GLY A 398 1.90 8.21 -6.08
C GLY A 398 2.12 9.23 -4.96
N THR A 399 1.30 10.27 -4.91
CA THR A 399 1.30 11.28 -3.85
C THR A 399 0.76 10.71 -2.53
N ASP A 400 -0.30 9.89 -2.58
CA ASP A 400 -0.85 9.25 -1.38
C ASP A 400 0.15 8.30 -0.73
N TYR A 401 0.81 7.45 -1.51
CA TYR A 401 1.79 6.47 -1.00
C TYR A 401 3.07 7.11 -0.43
N SER A 402 3.39 8.32 -0.82
CA SER A 402 4.60 9.05 -0.40
C SER A 402 4.30 10.20 0.57
N LEU A 403 4.02 11.39 0.02
CA LEU A 403 3.84 12.62 0.80
C LEU A 403 2.68 12.54 1.78
N GLN A 404 1.51 12.08 1.31
CA GLN A 404 0.31 12.06 2.15
C GLN A 404 0.41 11.05 3.28
N ASN A 405 0.99 9.87 3.03
CA ASN A 405 1.19 8.86 4.08
C ASN A 405 2.11 9.36 5.19
N THR A 406 3.19 10.07 4.82
CA THR A 406 4.10 10.71 5.77
C THR A 406 3.40 11.85 6.53
N THR A 407 2.57 12.65 5.84
CA THR A 407 1.80 13.74 6.43
C THR A 407 0.77 13.22 7.43
N LYS A 408 0.01 12.16 7.07
CA LYS A 408 -0.93 11.49 7.99
C LYS A 408 -0.22 11.02 9.27
N ALA A 409 0.97 10.43 9.16
CA ALA A 409 1.75 10.01 10.32
C ALA A 409 2.17 11.20 11.19
N ALA A 410 2.58 12.32 10.56
CA ALA A 410 3.01 13.53 11.27
C ALA A 410 1.88 14.21 12.04
N LEU A 411 0.61 14.12 11.60
CA LEU A 411 -0.54 14.65 12.34
C LEU A 411 -0.71 14.04 13.74
N PHE A 412 -0.26 12.81 13.94
CA PHE A 412 -0.34 12.14 15.24
C PHE A 412 0.82 12.50 16.20
N LEU A 413 1.84 13.23 15.76
CA LEU A 413 2.97 13.61 16.62
C LEU A 413 2.57 14.55 17.75
N VAL A 414 1.53 15.38 17.53
CA VAL A 414 0.99 16.33 18.53
C VAL A 414 -0.12 15.70 19.40
N THR A 415 -0.29 14.38 19.36
CA THR A 415 -1.32 13.67 20.12
C THR A 415 -0.72 12.89 21.29
N LYS A 416 -1.54 12.59 22.31
CA LYS A 416 -1.12 11.78 23.46
C LYS A 416 -0.79 10.34 23.03
N ARG A 417 0.06 9.64 23.79
CA ARG A 417 0.50 8.26 23.49
C ARG A 417 -0.68 7.30 23.23
N GLU A 418 -1.72 7.35 24.05
CA GLU A 418 -2.92 6.50 23.86
C GLU A 418 -3.68 6.84 22.57
N GLU A 419 -3.82 8.13 22.25
CA GLU A 419 -4.44 8.61 21.00
C GLU A 419 -3.65 8.13 19.79
N LYS A 420 -2.30 8.24 19.84
CA LYS A 420 -1.39 7.84 18.77
C LYS A 420 -1.49 6.36 18.42
N TYR A 421 -1.65 5.47 19.40
CA TYR A 421 -1.68 4.03 19.13
C TYR A 421 -3.10 3.48 18.96
N LYS A 422 -4.02 3.77 19.91
CA LYS A 422 -5.37 3.19 19.90
C LYS A 422 -6.30 3.86 18.88
N ALA A 423 -6.32 5.21 18.85
CA ALA A 423 -7.18 5.92 17.93
C ALA A 423 -6.69 5.77 16.48
N LYS A 424 -5.37 5.86 16.23
CA LYS A 424 -4.79 5.65 14.90
C LYS A 424 -5.13 4.28 14.33
N ALA A 425 -4.98 3.21 15.12
CA ALA A 425 -5.33 1.86 14.66
C ALA A 425 -6.81 1.73 14.27
N ALA A 426 -7.73 2.35 15.06
CA ALA A 426 -9.15 2.36 14.74
C ALA A 426 -9.46 3.20 13.48
N ILE A 427 -8.77 4.33 13.29
CA ILE A 427 -8.91 5.20 12.12
C ILE A 427 -8.43 4.47 10.86
N ASP A 428 -7.21 3.96 10.89
CA ASP A 428 -6.56 3.28 9.75
C ASP A 428 -7.29 1.99 9.34
N THR A 429 -8.16 1.45 10.21
CA THR A 429 -8.93 0.24 9.92
C THR A 429 -10.38 0.56 9.54
N PHE A 430 -11.13 1.18 10.44
CA PHE A 430 -12.58 1.34 10.30
C PHE A 430 -12.95 2.46 9.33
N PHE A 431 -12.32 3.64 9.44
CA PHE A 431 -12.68 4.78 8.59
C PHE A 431 -12.17 4.60 7.15
N VAL A 432 -11.02 3.94 6.97
CA VAL A 432 -10.55 3.52 5.63
C VAL A 432 -11.60 2.62 4.98
N ARG A 433 -12.06 1.57 5.66
CA ARG A 433 -13.05 0.64 5.12
C ARG A 433 -14.44 1.25 4.97
N GLY A 434 -14.79 2.19 5.84
CA GLY A 434 -16.00 3.00 5.69
C GLY A 434 -16.01 3.78 4.38
N GLY A 435 -14.88 4.40 4.01
CA GLY A 435 -14.72 5.07 2.72
C GLY A 435 -14.90 4.13 1.53
N ASP A 436 -14.28 2.94 1.57
CA ASP A 436 -14.45 1.92 0.52
C ASP A 436 -15.91 1.48 0.37
N THR A 437 -16.62 1.25 1.49
CA THR A 437 -18.04 0.86 1.49
C THR A 437 -18.94 1.96 0.95
N LEU A 438 -18.73 3.21 1.35
CA LEU A 438 -19.49 4.36 0.84
C LEU A 438 -19.27 4.56 -0.66
N SER A 439 -18.04 4.38 -1.14
CA SER A 439 -17.73 4.42 -2.57
C SER A 439 -18.46 3.30 -3.32
N ALA A 440 -18.46 2.07 -2.79
CA ALA A 440 -19.17 0.94 -3.40
C ALA A 440 -20.68 1.22 -3.50
N LEU A 441 -21.29 1.80 -2.46
CA LEU A 441 -22.68 2.24 -2.47
C LEU A 441 -22.93 3.33 -3.51
N ALA A 442 -22.04 4.33 -3.60
CA ALA A 442 -22.14 5.39 -4.60
C ALA A 442 -22.06 4.83 -6.04
N VAL A 443 -21.14 3.86 -6.28
CA VAL A 443 -21.04 3.18 -7.57
C VAL A 443 -22.31 2.34 -7.85
N LEU A 444 -22.83 1.62 -6.86
CA LEU A 444 -24.08 0.83 -7.01
C LEU A 444 -25.26 1.74 -7.39
N VAL A 445 -25.51 2.76 -6.59
CA VAL A 445 -26.61 3.72 -6.84
C VAL A 445 -26.41 4.44 -8.17
N GLY A 446 -25.20 4.96 -8.41
CA GLY A 446 -24.87 5.69 -9.62
C GLY A 446 -25.03 4.85 -10.90
N THR A 447 -24.60 3.59 -10.88
CA THR A 447 -24.64 2.74 -12.07
C THR A 447 -25.97 2.04 -12.28
N GLN A 448 -26.63 1.55 -11.20
CA GLN A 448 -27.83 0.72 -11.33
C GLN A 448 -29.14 1.55 -11.29
N LEU A 449 -29.17 2.62 -10.48
CA LEU A 449 -30.39 3.42 -10.32
C LEU A 449 -30.37 4.70 -11.17
N LEU A 450 -29.20 5.35 -11.29
CA LEU A 450 -29.10 6.65 -11.94
C LEU A 450 -28.47 6.60 -13.35
N GLY A 451 -27.91 5.47 -13.77
CA GLY A 451 -27.28 5.32 -15.09
C GLY A 451 -26.11 6.31 -15.33
N LEU A 452 -25.37 6.68 -14.27
CA LEU A 452 -24.34 7.71 -14.36
C LEU A 452 -23.17 7.28 -15.23
N LYS A 453 -22.71 8.18 -16.09
CA LYS A 453 -21.45 8.05 -16.84
C LYS A 453 -20.24 8.35 -15.94
N ILE A 454 -19.05 8.03 -16.42
CA ILE A 454 -17.78 8.19 -15.68
C ILE A 454 -17.54 9.64 -15.27
N GLU A 455 -17.88 10.59 -16.15
CA GLU A 455 -17.72 12.04 -15.91
C GLU A 455 -18.52 12.51 -14.69
N ARG A 456 -19.69 11.91 -14.44
CA ARG A 456 -20.51 12.22 -13.27
C ARG A 456 -19.92 11.68 -11.96
N PHE A 457 -19.26 10.53 -12.02
CA PHE A 457 -18.48 10.04 -10.86
C PHE A 457 -17.24 10.91 -10.59
N ALA A 458 -16.60 11.44 -11.62
CA ALA A 458 -15.52 12.41 -11.45
C ALA A 458 -16.05 13.71 -10.81
N LEU A 459 -17.22 14.21 -11.24
CA LEU A 459 -17.86 15.38 -10.64
C LEU A 459 -18.23 15.13 -9.15
N LEU A 460 -18.72 13.92 -8.81
CA LEU A 460 -18.97 13.53 -7.43
C LEU A 460 -17.68 13.62 -6.61
N ASN A 461 -16.55 13.11 -7.13
CA ASN A 461 -15.26 13.26 -6.48
C ASN A 461 -14.84 14.71 -6.29
N VAL A 462 -15.08 15.60 -7.26
CA VAL A 462 -14.82 17.05 -7.12
C VAL A 462 -15.58 17.61 -5.92
N LEU A 463 -16.88 17.30 -5.78
CA LEU A 463 -17.69 17.78 -4.66
C LEU A 463 -17.17 17.26 -3.31
N VAL A 464 -16.83 15.98 -3.24
CA VAL A 464 -16.26 15.37 -2.01
C VAL A 464 -14.90 15.97 -1.67
N VAL A 465 -14.06 16.25 -2.67
CA VAL A 465 -12.73 16.86 -2.45
C VAL A 465 -12.85 18.31 -1.96
N ILE A 466 -13.85 19.07 -2.39
CA ILE A 466 -14.12 20.40 -1.84
C ILE A 466 -14.43 20.30 -0.34
N VAL A 467 -15.29 19.37 0.07
CA VAL A 467 -15.57 19.13 1.50
C VAL A 467 -14.30 18.70 2.24
N LEU A 468 -13.51 17.82 1.62
CA LEU A 468 -12.23 17.35 2.15
C LEU A 468 -11.25 18.51 2.38
N LEU A 469 -11.14 19.47 1.45
CA LEU A 469 -10.30 20.67 1.61
C LEU A 469 -10.73 21.50 2.82
N VAL A 470 -12.03 21.70 3.03
CA VAL A 470 -12.55 22.41 4.21
C VAL A 470 -12.15 21.69 5.50
N ILE A 471 -12.23 20.35 5.53
CA ILE A 471 -11.81 19.55 6.67
C ILE A 471 -10.30 19.67 6.89
N CYS A 472 -9.49 19.60 5.84
CA CYS A 472 -8.03 19.79 5.92
C CYS A 472 -7.67 21.14 6.52
N LEU A 473 -8.32 22.23 6.10
CA LEU A 473 -8.09 23.57 6.67
C LEU A 473 -8.42 23.64 8.17
N ARG A 474 -9.50 22.97 8.61
CA ARG A 474 -9.85 22.86 10.04
C ARG A 474 -8.81 22.04 10.82
N ILE A 475 -8.30 20.94 10.23
CA ILE A 475 -7.23 20.14 10.83
C ILE A 475 -5.95 20.97 10.97
N ILE A 476 -5.57 21.74 9.95
CA ILE A 476 -4.38 22.60 9.97
C ILE A 476 -4.47 23.62 11.12
N LYS A 477 -5.63 24.27 11.28
CA LYS A 477 -5.84 25.21 12.38
C LYS A 477 -5.67 24.52 13.74
N SER A 478 -6.32 23.37 13.93
CA SER A 478 -6.25 22.61 15.19
C SER A 478 -4.86 22.03 15.44
N TYR A 479 -4.14 21.59 14.41
CA TYR A 479 -2.75 21.11 14.50
C TYR A 479 -1.81 22.20 15.00
N LYS A 480 -1.90 23.44 14.43
CA LYS A 480 -1.09 24.58 14.85
C LYS A 480 -1.30 24.91 16.33
N THR A 481 -2.55 24.95 16.79
CA THR A 481 -2.87 25.20 18.21
C THR A 481 -2.30 24.12 19.13
N ARG A 482 -2.46 22.85 18.76
CA ARG A 482 -1.92 21.70 19.56
C ARG A 482 -0.40 21.70 19.58
N LYS A 483 0.25 22.04 18.45
CA LYS A 483 1.71 22.10 18.38
C LYS A 483 2.23 23.22 19.29
N ALA A 484 1.66 24.41 19.23
CA ALA A 484 2.04 25.52 20.11
C ALA A 484 1.88 25.16 21.60
N ALA A 485 0.79 24.48 21.97
CA ALA A 485 0.60 24.02 23.35
C ALA A 485 1.62 22.94 23.77
N ALA A 486 2.02 22.06 22.87
CA ALA A 486 3.03 21.04 23.15
C ALA A 486 4.43 21.65 23.28
N ASP A 487 4.76 22.62 22.42
CA ASP A 487 6.05 23.35 22.46
C ASP A 487 6.14 24.18 23.76
N ALA A 488 5.03 24.83 24.19
CA ALA A 488 4.99 25.60 25.45
C ALA A 488 5.08 24.72 26.72
N ALA A 489 4.64 23.45 26.65
CA ALA A 489 4.76 22.51 27.77
C ALA A 489 6.13 21.81 27.86
N ALA A 490 6.97 21.98 26.83
CA ALA A 490 8.33 21.42 26.77
C ALA A 490 9.42 22.43 27.23
N VAL A 491 9.05 23.71 27.41
CA VAL A 491 9.83 24.81 28.01
C VAL A 491 9.53 24.91 29.50
#